data_a1f7f6f6c196bf5e4f5886a310fc98c2
#
_entry.id   a1f7f6f6c196bf5e4f5886a310fc98c2
#
_cell.length_a   1.000
_cell.length_b   1.000
_cell.length_c   1.000
_cell.angle_alpha   90.00
_cell.angle_beta   90.00
_cell.angle_gamma   90.00
#
_symmetry.space_group_name_H-M   'P 1'
#
loop_
_entity.id
_entity.type
_entity.pdbx_description
1 polymer ?
#
loop_
_entity_poly.entity_id
_entity_poly.type
_entity_poly.pdbx_seq_one_letter_code
_entity_poly.pdbx_strand_id
1 'polypeptide(L)'
;IIEEPEVILKEYQPYVVVDAILAKRNLGTEISWAPFVVGVGPGFTAGVDCHCVVETKRGHTLGDVIWEGEPIPNTGVPGNVGGFTLERLIKATADGVIEPKVQIGDIVEKGQLVAITGGEPVYAKMSGIVRGMLQPGVTVQKNLKAGDIDARCERKNCHF
;
A
#
# COMPACT_ATOMS: atom_id res chain seq x y z
N ILE A 1 -13.87 -13.57 0.64
CA ILE A 1 -13.40 -14.97 0.73
C ILE A 1 -12.01 -14.90 1.34
N ILE A 2 -11.79 -15.64 2.42
CA ILE A 2 -10.48 -15.79 3.05
C ILE A 2 -10.13 -17.27 2.91
N GLU A 3 -9.50 -17.62 1.81
CA GLU A 3 -9.05 -18.98 1.51
C GLU A 3 -7.68 -18.92 0.85
N GLU A 4 -6.93 -20.00 0.99
CA GLU A 4 -5.64 -20.14 0.32
C GLU A 4 -5.84 -20.15 -1.20
N PRO A 5 -4.94 -19.49 -1.96
CA PRO A 5 -5.06 -19.37 -3.41
C PRO A 5 -5.27 -20.71 -4.13
N GLU A 6 -4.57 -21.77 -3.70
CA GLU A 6 -4.65 -23.08 -4.31
C GLU A 6 -6.06 -23.70 -4.23
N VAL A 7 -6.79 -23.44 -3.16
CA VAL A 7 -8.19 -23.92 -2.99
C VAL A 7 -9.08 -23.24 -4.02
N ILE A 8 -8.96 -21.90 -4.13
CA ILE A 8 -9.74 -21.10 -5.07
C ILE A 8 -9.42 -21.48 -6.52
N LEU A 9 -8.14 -21.62 -6.86
CA LEU A 9 -7.69 -21.98 -8.19
C LEU A 9 -8.22 -23.36 -8.61
N LYS A 10 -8.23 -24.33 -7.69
CA LYS A 10 -8.74 -25.67 -7.93
C LYS A 10 -10.26 -25.71 -8.11
N GLU A 11 -10.99 -24.91 -7.34
CA GLU A 11 -12.45 -24.83 -7.38
C GLU A 11 -12.94 -24.10 -8.65
N TYR A 12 -12.40 -22.91 -8.93
CA TYR A 12 -12.89 -22.03 -9.99
C TYR A 12 -12.22 -22.27 -11.35
N GLN A 13 -11.03 -22.87 -11.40
CA GLN A 13 -10.23 -23.08 -12.61
C GLN A 13 -10.23 -21.84 -13.54
N PRO A 14 -9.77 -20.68 -13.05
CA PRO A 14 -9.88 -19.44 -13.78
C PRO A 14 -9.02 -19.50 -15.06
N TYR A 15 -9.52 -18.87 -16.13
CA TYR A 15 -8.74 -18.71 -17.36
C TYR A 15 -7.68 -17.62 -17.21
N VAL A 16 -7.96 -16.61 -16.38
CA VAL A 16 -7.05 -15.50 -16.07
C VAL A 16 -6.98 -15.30 -14.56
N VAL A 17 -5.77 -15.16 -14.04
CA VAL A 17 -5.50 -14.74 -12.67
C VAL A 17 -4.81 -13.38 -12.70
N VAL A 18 -5.28 -12.45 -11.87
CA VAL A 18 -4.66 -11.14 -11.68
C VAL A 18 -4.29 -10.98 -10.22
N ASP A 19 -2.98 -10.95 -9.92
CA ASP A 19 -2.50 -10.57 -8.60
C ASP A 19 -2.31 -9.06 -8.51
N ALA A 20 -3.24 -8.41 -7.83
CA ALA A 20 -3.24 -6.98 -7.54
C ALA A 20 -3.15 -6.67 -6.04
N ILE A 21 -2.56 -7.57 -5.24
CA ILE A 21 -2.37 -7.38 -3.79
C ILE A 21 -1.47 -6.18 -3.49
N LEU A 22 -0.58 -5.82 -4.41
CA LEU A 22 0.38 -4.69 -4.29
C LEU A 22 1.33 -4.82 -3.09
N ALA A 23 1.71 -6.03 -2.72
CA ALA A 23 2.61 -6.33 -1.60
C ALA A 23 4.05 -5.85 -1.81
N LYS A 24 4.41 -5.39 -3.02
CA LYS A 24 5.76 -4.97 -3.43
C LYS A 24 6.79 -6.12 -3.47
N ARG A 25 6.32 -7.32 -3.40
CA ARG A 25 7.03 -8.59 -3.56
C ARG A 25 6.04 -9.67 -3.99
N ASN A 26 6.50 -10.67 -4.71
CA ASN A 26 5.70 -11.86 -4.96
C ASN A 26 5.47 -12.62 -3.63
N LEU A 27 4.21 -12.95 -3.33
CA LEU A 27 3.81 -13.71 -2.14
C LEU A 27 3.51 -15.18 -2.43
N GLY A 28 3.93 -15.69 -3.59
CA GLY A 28 3.75 -17.06 -3.99
C GLY A 28 2.95 -17.24 -5.28
N THR A 29 2.67 -16.15 -6.01
CA THR A 29 2.01 -16.23 -7.32
C THR A 29 2.93 -16.91 -8.33
N GLU A 30 2.38 -17.88 -9.06
CA GLU A 30 3.10 -18.66 -10.06
C GLU A 30 2.45 -18.54 -11.44
N ILE A 31 3.26 -18.51 -12.48
CA ILE A 31 2.83 -18.43 -13.88
C ILE A 31 1.93 -19.63 -14.28
N SER A 32 2.04 -20.74 -13.55
CA SER A 32 1.27 -21.97 -13.75
C SER A 32 -0.16 -21.92 -13.22
N TRP A 33 -0.56 -20.89 -12.46
CA TRP A 33 -1.86 -20.82 -11.79
C TRP A 33 -3.05 -20.73 -12.75
N ALA A 34 -2.84 -20.24 -13.96
CA ALA A 34 -3.86 -20.16 -14.99
C ALA A 34 -3.23 -20.12 -16.38
N PRO A 35 -4.00 -20.32 -17.48
CA PRO A 35 -3.55 -20.07 -18.84
C PRO A 35 -2.99 -18.67 -19.06
N PHE A 36 -3.44 -17.68 -18.27
CA PHE A 36 -2.89 -16.33 -18.29
C PHE A 36 -2.84 -15.74 -16.88
N VAL A 37 -1.65 -15.34 -16.43
CA VAL A 37 -1.40 -14.76 -15.10
C VAL A 37 -0.82 -13.37 -15.27
N VAL A 38 -1.39 -12.38 -14.56
CA VAL A 38 -0.97 -10.98 -14.59
C VAL A 38 -0.54 -10.56 -13.19
N GLY A 39 0.68 -10.04 -13.05
CA GLY A 39 1.15 -9.38 -11.85
C GLY A 39 0.92 -7.87 -11.92
N VAL A 40 0.51 -7.21 -10.83
CA VAL A 40 0.32 -5.77 -10.78
C VAL A 40 1.33 -5.13 -9.84
N GLY A 41 2.24 -4.33 -10.38
CA GLY A 41 3.27 -3.60 -9.64
C GLY A 41 4.55 -4.38 -9.37
N PRO A 42 5.47 -3.79 -8.58
CA PRO A 42 6.78 -4.37 -8.33
C PRO A 42 6.72 -5.63 -7.48
N GLY A 43 7.67 -6.53 -7.74
CA GLY A 43 7.79 -7.82 -7.07
C GLY A 43 7.54 -9.01 -7.98
N PHE A 44 7.09 -8.78 -9.21
CA PHE A 44 6.89 -9.79 -10.24
C PHE A 44 7.91 -9.65 -11.36
N THR A 45 8.27 -10.78 -11.96
CA THR A 45 9.09 -10.86 -13.18
C THR A 45 8.25 -11.50 -14.27
N ALA A 46 7.95 -10.75 -15.33
CA ALA A 46 7.23 -11.25 -16.50
C ALA A 46 8.03 -12.35 -17.20
N GLY A 47 7.38 -13.44 -17.56
CA GLY A 47 7.99 -14.65 -18.10
C GLY A 47 8.51 -15.63 -17.06
N VAL A 48 8.50 -15.27 -15.76
CA VAL A 48 8.92 -16.13 -14.63
C VAL A 48 7.76 -16.36 -13.67
N ASP A 49 7.28 -15.31 -13.01
CA ASP A 49 6.19 -15.38 -12.02
C ASP A 49 4.81 -15.29 -12.67
N CYS A 50 4.71 -14.58 -13.77
CA CYS A 50 3.49 -14.28 -14.49
C CYS A 50 3.78 -14.06 -15.98
N HIS A 51 2.72 -14.01 -16.80
CA HIS A 51 2.85 -13.79 -18.25
C HIS A 51 3.15 -12.33 -18.59
N CYS A 52 2.60 -11.40 -17.83
CA CYS A 52 2.92 -9.98 -17.94
C CYS A 52 2.77 -9.27 -16.60
N VAL A 53 3.42 -8.10 -16.47
CA VAL A 53 3.32 -7.23 -15.30
C VAL A 53 2.78 -5.87 -15.73
N VAL A 54 1.87 -5.31 -14.93
CA VAL A 54 1.37 -3.95 -15.12
C VAL A 54 2.16 -2.98 -14.24
N GLU A 55 2.79 -1.97 -14.84
CA GLU A 55 3.53 -0.93 -14.12
C GLU A 55 2.59 -0.05 -13.28
N THR A 56 2.94 0.15 -12.01
CA THR A 56 2.13 0.95 -11.06
C THR A 56 2.82 2.23 -10.58
N LYS A 57 4.07 2.47 -10.98
CA LYS A 57 4.76 3.70 -10.62
C LYS A 57 4.12 4.89 -11.33
N ARG A 58 3.76 5.91 -10.56
CA ARG A 58 3.23 7.16 -11.12
C ARG A 58 4.24 7.82 -12.04
N GLY A 59 3.83 8.16 -13.25
CA GLY A 59 4.67 8.75 -14.29
C GLY A 59 4.18 8.35 -15.68
N HIS A 60 5.05 8.50 -16.65
CA HIS A 60 4.73 8.23 -18.07
C HIS A 60 4.45 6.75 -18.36
N THR A 61 5.02 5.85 -17.57
CA THR A 61 4.88 4.39 -17.74
C THR A 61 3.77 3.77 -16.90
N LEU A 62 3.00 4.57 -16.17
CA LEU A 62 1.87 4.05 -15.37
C LEU A 62 0.85 3.34 -16.26
N GLY A 63 0.64 2.05 -15.99
CA GLY A 63 -0.28 1.20 -16.75
C GLY A 63 0.35 0.50 -17.94
N ASP A 64 1.64 0.71 -18.23
CA ASP A 64 2.35 -0.03 -19.26
C ASP A 64 2.34 -1.53 -18.93
N VAL A 65 2.16 -2.35 -19.97
CA VAL A 65 2.21 -3.80 -19.86
C VAL A 65 3.61 -4.29 -20.25
N ILE A 66 4.27 -4.90 -19.28
CA ILE A 66 5.63 -5.44 -19.40
C ILE A 66 5.51 -6.93 -19.69
N TRP A 67 6.01 -7.38 -20.83
CA TRP A 67 5.96 -8.77 -21.26
C TRP A 67 7.23 -9.56 -20.95
N GLU A 68 8.32 -8.88 -20.62
CA GLU A 68 9.61 -9.47 -20.28
C GLU A 68 10.31 -8.59 -19.24
N GLY A 69 10.81 -9.18 -18.16
CA GLY A 69 11.51 -8.48 -17.09
C GLY A 69 10.60 -7.95 -15.98
N GLU A 70 11.05 -6.90 -15.29
CA GLU A 70 10.45 -6.39 -14.06
C GLU A 70 9.96 -4.95 -14.22
N PRO A 71 8.92 -4.54 -13.49
CA PRO A 71 8.52 -3.14 -13.38
C PRO A 71 9.53 -2.34 -12.56
N ILE A 72 9.38 -1.03 -12.55
CA ILE A 72 10.27 -0.14 -11.79
C ILE A 72 10.23 -0.51 -10.29
N PRO A 73 11.40 -0.78 -9.66
CA PRO A 73 11.45 -1.22 -8.28
C PRO A 73 10.79 -0.24 -7.30
N ASN A 74 10.20 -0.78 -6.23
CA ASN A 74 9.68 0.02 -5.14
C ASN A 74 10.83 0.68 -4.37
N THR A 75 10.85 2.02 -4.32
CA THR A 75 11.86 2.78 -3.60
C THR A 75 11.57 2.94 -2.10
N GLY A 76 10.37 2.56 -1.65
CA GLY A 76 9.91 2.85 -0.29
C GLY A 76 9.67 4.33 0.00
N VAL A 77 9.95 5.22 -0.96
CA VAL A 77 9.70 6.65 -0.84
C VAL A 77 8.35 6.98 -1.46
N PRO A 78 7.42 7.59 -0.71
CA PRO A 78 6.13 8.00 -1.26
C PRO A 78 6.32 9.02 -2.38
N GLY A 79 5.44 8.97 -3.38
CA GLY A 79 5.42 10.00 -4.42
C GLY A 79 5.24 11.40 -3.84
N ASN A 80 5.88 12.40 -4.47
CA ASN A 80 5.73 13.81 -4.08
C ASN A 80 4.27 14.25 -4.28
N VAL A 81 3.70 14.83 -3.23
CA VAL A 81 2.34 15.36 -3.22
C VAL A 81 2.34 16.71 -2.53
N GLY A 82 2.15 17.78 -3.30
CA GLY A 82 2.16 19.16 -2.76
C GLY A 82 3.51 19.57 -2.14
N GLY A 83 4.62 19.03 -2.64
CA GLY A 83 5.96 19.28 -2.12
C GLY A 83 6.40 18.35 -0.99
N PHE A 84 5.53 17.48 -0.50
CA PHE A 84 5.80 16.57 0.62
C PHE A 84 5.95 15.11 0.14
N THR A 85 6.84 14.38 0.80
CA THR A 85 7.12 12.95 0.54
C THR A 85 7.00 12.13 1.83
N LEU A 86 8.09 12.02 2.58
CA LEU A 86 8.15 11.25 3.84
C LEU A 86 7.38 11.91 4.99
N GLU A 87 7.24 13.22 4.96
CA GLU A 87 6.49 13.98 5.97
C GLU A 87 5.00 13.62 6.00
N ARG A 88 4.49 13.12 4.86
CA ARG A 88 3.12 12.64 4.73
C ARG A 88 2.82 11.39 5.55
N LEU A 89 3.87 10.63 5.90
CA LEU A 89 3.71 9.34 6.56
C LEU A 89 3.49 9.51 8.07
N ILE A 90 2.41 8.93 8.55
CA ILE A 90 2.23 8.62 9.97
C ILE A 90 2.87 7.25 10.18
N LYS A 91 3.96 7.20 10.95
CA LYS A 91 4.70 5.97 11.24
C LYS A 91 4.65 5.65 12.73
N ALA A 92 4.54 4.37 13.04
CA ALA A 92 4.65 3.89 14.42
C ALA A 92 6.00 4.29 15.04
N THR A 93 5.97 4.83 16.25
CA THR A 93 7.15 5.26 17.02
C THR A 93 7.73 4.13 17.86
N ALA A 94 6.90 3.14 18.23
CA ALA A 94 7.29 1.96 18.99
C ALA A 94 6.54 0.71 18.50
N ASP A 95 7.04 -0.46 18.89
CA ASP A 95 6.33 -1.74 18.75
C ASP A 95 5.15 -1.78 19.72
N GLY A 96 4.06 -2.40 19.31
CA GLY A 96 2.89 -2.58 20.18
C GLY A 96 1.59 -2.34 19.44
N VAL A 97 0.54 -2.00 20.19
CA VAL A 97 -0.79 -1.75 19.65
C VAL A 97 -0.95 -0.28 19.29
N ILE A 98 -1.60 0.00 18.16
CA ILE A 98 -1.93 1.36 17.76
C ILE A 98 -3.25 1.82 18.37
N GLU A 99 -3.25 3.04 18.88
CA GLU A 99 -4.42 3.81 19.34
C GLU A 99 -4.52 5.10 18.53
N PRO A 100 -5.28 5.16 17.44
CA PRO A 100 -5.52 6.41 16.70
C PRO A 100 -6.19 7.46 17.57
N LYS A 101 -5.77 8.72 17.44
CA LYS A 101 -6.39 9.89 18.09
C LYS A 101 -7.10 10.79 17.10
N VAL A 102 -7.04 10.44 15.82
CA VAL A 102 -7.70 11.11 14.70
C VAL A 102 -8.29 10.06 13.75
N GLN A 103 -9.21 10.49 12.91
CA GLN A 103 -9.90 9.65 11.92
C GLN A 103 -9.55 10.09 10.49
N ILE A 104 -9.81 9.22 9.51
CA ILE A 104 -9.73 9.58 8.09
C ILE A 104 -10.71 10.72 7.82
N GLY A 105 -10.23 11.77 7.17
CA GLY A 105 -10.98 12.99 6.88
C GLY A 105 -10.81 14.11 7.93
N ASP A 106 -10.09 13.87 9.02
CA ASP A 106 -9.76 14.94 9.98
C ASP A 106 -8.63 15.83 9.44
N ILE A 107 -8.75 17.12 9.70
CA ILE A 107 -7.70 18.10 9.44
C ILE A 107 -6.77 18.11 10.66
N VAL A 108 -5.48 17.99 10.41
CA VAL A 108 -4.44 18.01 11.44
C VAL A 108 -3.40 19.06 11.16
N GLU A 109 -2.79 19.57 12.21
CA GLU A 109 -1.67 20.50 12.14
C GLU A 109 -0.33 19.77 12.38
N LYS A 110 0.75 20.31 11.81
CA LYS A 110 2.10 19.82 12.10
C LYS A 110 2.35 19.88 13.62
N GLY A 111 2.81 18.76 14.20
CA GLY A 111 3.04 18.61 15.63
C GLY A 111 1.83 18.16 16.43
N GLN A 112 0.66 18.00 15.82
CA GLN A 112 -0.53 17.45 16.49
C GLN A 112 -0.35 15.96 16.77
N LEU A 113 -0.81 15.50 17.95
CA LEU A 113 -0.88 14.08 18.30
C LEU A 113 -1.92 13.38 17.42
N VAL A 114 -1.51 12.35 16.67
CA VAL A 114 -2.39 11.63 15.73
C VAL A 114 -2.60 10.17 16.10
N ALA A 115 -1.70 9.58 16.88
CA ALA A 115 -1.83 8.21 17.39
C ALA A 115 -0.92 8.00 18.59
N ILE A 116 -1.12 6.87 19.28
CA ILE A 116 -0.16 6.29 20.24
C ILE A 116 0.17 4.89 19.74
N THR A 117 1.44 4.48 19.79
CA THR A 117 1.88 3.12 19.42
C THR A 117 2.78 2.57 20.52
N GLY A 118 2.39 1.43 21.10
CA GLY A 118 3.16 0.83 22.21
C GLY A 118 3.36 1.77 23.41
N GLY A 119 2.41 2.68 23.65
CA GLY A 119 2.50 3.70 24.70
C GLY A 119 3.23 4.99 24.30
N GLU A 120 3.90 5.03 23.14
CA GLU A 120 4.64 6.21 22.65
C GLU A 120 3.81 7.07 21.71
N PRO A 121 3.87 8.41 21.82
CA PRO A 121 3.10 9.30 20.98
C PRO A 121 3.62 9.36 19.54
N VAL A 122 2.69 9.51 18.60
CA VAL A 122 2.95 9.74 17.17
C VAL A 122 2.40 11.10 16.78
N TYR A 123 3.26 11.97 16.26
CA TYR A 123 2.89 13.32 15.87
C TYR A 123 2.87 13.50 14.35
N ALA A 124 1.94 14.32 13.86
CA ALA A 124 1.88 14.72 12.46
C ALA A 124 3.14 15.53 12.08
N LYS A 125 3.82 15.13 11.01
CA LYS A 125 5.02 15.83 10.51
C LYS A 125 4.70 16.98 9.57
N MET A 126 3.45 17.12 9.16
CA MET A 126 2.94 18.19 8.31
C MET A 126 1.47 18.45 8.62
N SER A 127 0.97 19.61 8.21
CA SER A 127 -0.46 19.93 8.25
C SER A 127 -1.15 19.38 7.00
N GLY A 128 -2.43 18.97 7.14
CA GLY A 128 -3.23 18.44 6.03
C GLY A 128 -4.39 17.58 6.51
N ILE A 129 -4.97 16.82 5.59
CA ILE A 129 -6.05 15.88 5.88
C ILE A 129 -5.50 14.48 6.07
N VAL A 130 -5.95 13.79 7.11
CA VAL A 130 -5.68 12.36 7.32
C VAL A 130 -6.40 11.56 6.24
N ARG A 131 -5.65 10.93 5.34
CA ARG A 131 -6.18 10.15 4.24
C ARG A 131 -6.18 8.64 4.51
N GLY A 132 -5.30 8.20 5.38
CA GLY A 132 -5.20 6.81 5.81
C GLY A 132 -4.84 6.72 7.28
N MET A 133 -5.43 5.76 7.98
CA MET A 133 -5.14 5.44 9.37
C MET A 133 -5.48 3.97 9.62
N LEU A 134 -4.58 3.24 10.27
CA LEU A 134 -4.85 1.88 10.72
C LEU A 134 -5.97 1.86 11.76
N GLN A 135 -6.70 0.75 11.80
CA GLN A 135 -7.75 0.53 12.79
C GLN A 135 -7.17 0.46 14.21
N PRO A 136 -7.95 0.90 15.22
CA PRO A 136 -7.56 0.70 16.62
C PRO A 136 -7.31 -0.79 16.94
N GLY A 137 -6.32 -1.07 17.76
CA GLY A 137 -6.03 -2.43 18.22
C GLY A 137 -5.11 -3.25 17.31
N VAL A 138 -4.71 -2.72 16.15
CA VAL A 138 -3.75 -3.41 15.25
C VAL A 138 -2.36 -3.39 15.88
N THR A 139 -1.70 -4.56 15.87
CA THR A 139 -0.30 -4.66 16.29
C THR A 139 0.61 -4.09 15.21
N VAL A 140 1.51 -3.21 15.58
CA VAL A 140 2.45 -2.53 14.69
C VAL A 140 3.88 -2.70 15.19
N GLN A 141 4.83 -2.65 14.25
CA GLN A 141 6.25 -2.57 14.55
C GLN A 141 6.72 -1.12 14.35
N LYS A 142 7.75 -0.73 15.08
CA LYS A 142 8.40 0.57 14.93
C LYS A 142 8.75 0.84 13.45
N ASN A 143 8.46 2.05 12.99
CA ASN A 143 8.59 2.51 11.60
C ASN A 143 7.57 1.95 10.60
N LEU A 144 6.66 1.06 11.00
CA LEU A 144 5.54 0.65 10.14
C LEU A 144 4.72 1.87 9.75
N LYS A 145 4.33 1.96 8.49
CA LYS A 145 3.37 2.98 8.03
C LYS A 145 1.99 2.71 8.64
N ALA A 146 1.55 3.58 9.53
CA ALA A 146 0.25 3.51 10.19
C ALA A 146 -0.82 4.37 9.52
N GLY A 147 -0.42 5.36 8.71
CA GLY A 147 -1.34 6.24 8.00
C GLY A 147 -0.63 7.21 7.08
N ASP A 148 -1.40 8.11 6.48
CA ASP A 148 -0.83 9.22 5.70
C ASP A 148 -1.71 10.47 5.70
N ILE A 149 -1.04 11.63 5.51
CA ILE A 149 -1.62 12.97 5.45
C ILE A 149 -1.45 13.50 4.02
N ASP A 150 -2.45 14.18 3.49
CA ASP A 150 -2.41 14.85 2.18
C ASP A 150 -2.69 16.36 2.34
N ALA A 151 -1.75 17.19 1.88
CA ALA A 151 -1.89 18.65 1.93
C ALA A 151 -2.93 19.21 0.94
N ARG A 152 -3.31 18.44 -0.09
CA ARG A 152 -4.18 18.87 -1.20
C ARG A 152 -5.60 18.32 -1.08
N CYS A 153 -5.79 17.26 -0.27
CA CYS A 153 -7.04 16.52 -0.25
C CYS A 153 -8.14 17.32 0.47
N GLU A 154 -9.30 17.39 -0.14
CA GLU A 154 -10.52 17.83 0.54
C GLU A 154 -11.20 16.64 1.20
N ARG A 155 -11.94 16.87 2.30
CA ARG A 155 -12.59 15.81 3.08
C ARG A 155 -13.45 14.88 2.21
N LYS A 156 -14.16 15.41 1.22
CA LYS A 156 -14.98 14.62 0.28
C LYS A 156 -14.18 13.60 -0.54
N ASN A 157 -12.86 13.79 -0.68
CA ASN A 157 -11.97 12.92 -1.45
C ASN A 157 -11.29 11.84 -0.58
N CYS A 158 -11.60 11.76 0.71
CA CYS A 158 -11.02 10.78 1.63
C CYS A 158 -11.86 9.50 1.74
N HIS A 159 -13.13 9.56 1.32
CA HIS A 159 -14.08 8.46 1.34
C HIS A 159 -14.55 8.18 -0.09
N PHE A 160 -14.32 6.98 -0.58
CA PHE A 160 -14.76 6.48 -1.89
C PHE A 160 -15.75 5.35 -1.68
#